data_90526a4100584bd551b748c542d45102
#
_entry.id   90526a4100584bd551b748c542d45102
#
_cell.length_a   1.000
_cell.length_b   1.000
_cell.length_c   1.000
_cell.angle_alpha   90.00
_cell.angle_beta   90.00
_cell.angle_gamma   90.00
#
_symmetry.space_group_name_H-M   'P 1'
#
loop_
_entity.id
_entity.type
_entity.pdbx_description
1 polymer ?
#
loop_
_entity_poly.entity_id
_entity_poly.type
_entity_poly.pdbx_seq_one_letter_code
_entity_poly.pdbx_strand_id
1 'polypeptide(L)'
;VLFNVHLSAYGADAAIMAAQRATLYEDMKRERAAGNYVVAGGDYNHDMIGVSGDVYGNATDAVESWAKPYDFDGVPEGFTVASKAKLDETGIAGFSDAGTCRDAGRPYDGTNDRWVMDTFIYSDNVEPTFYETVDLDFAYSDHNPVLLKFRLK
;
A
#
# COMPACT_ATOMS: atom_id res chain seq x y z
N VAL A 1 17.87 0.38 -4.32
CA VAL A 1 17.00 0.56 -5.50
C VAL A 1 15.62 0.97 -5.03
N LEU A 2 15.06 2.00 -5.65
CA LEU A 2 13.70 2.45 -5.38
C LEU A 2 12.84 2.17 -6.62
N PHE A 3 11.72 1.49 -6.42
CA PHE A 3 10.67 1.33 -7.43
C PHE A 3 9.52 2.27 -7.07
N ASN A 4 9.09 3.08 -8.02
CA ASN A 4 7.86 3.86 -7.91
C ASN A 4 6.77 3.13 -8.70
N VAL A 5 5.66 2.79 -8.04
CA VAL A 5 4.61 1.96 -8.61
C VAL A 5 3.28 2.69 -8.68
N HIS A 6 2.51 2.38 -9.72
CA HIS A 6 1.10 2.70 -9.86
C HIS A 6 0.48 1.56 -10.67
N LEU A 7 -0.13 0.61 -9.98
CA LEU A 7 -0.71 -0.58 -10.60
C LEU A 7 -2.09 -0.27 -11.19
N SER A 8 -2.54 -1.12 -12.11
CA SER A 8 -3.85 -0.94 -12.76
C SER A 8 -5.00 -0.99 -11.76
N ALA A 9 -5.99 -0.13 -11.98
CA ALA A 9 -7.18 0.06 -11.18
C ALA A 9 -8.48 -0.30 -11.94
N TYR A 10 -9.63 -0.18 -11.28
CA TYR A 10 -10.97 -0.07 -11.86
C TYR A 10 -11.31 -1.13 -12.90
N GLY A 11 -11.48 -2.38 -12.45
CA GLY A 11 -11.95 -3.44 -13.35
C GLY A 11 -10.92 -3.89 -14.39
N ALA A 12 -9.65 -3.53 -14.19
CA ALA A 12 -8.58 -4.18 -14.92
C ALA A 12 -8.69 -5.69 -14.75
N ASP A 13 -8.41 -6.43 -15.82
CA ASP A 13 -8.39 -7.88 -15.77
C ASP A 13 -7.48 -8.35 -14.65
N ALA A 14 -7.96 -9.22 -13.78
CA ALA A 14 -7.19 -9.78 -12.68
C ALA A 14 -5.86 -10.40 -13.16
N ALA A 15 -5.83 -10.93 -14.39
CA ALA A 15 -4.60 -11.43 -15.00
C ALA A 15 -3.59 -10.32 -15.29
N ILE A 16 -4.04 -9.13 -15.69
CA ILE A 16 -3.14 -7.97 -15.90
C ILE A 16 -2.54 -7.52 -14.57
N MET A 17 -3.38 -7.41 -13.53
CA MET A 17 -2.93 -7.00 -12.20
C MET A 17 -1.94 -8.01 -11.62
N ALA A 18 -2.21 -9.31 -11.77
CA ALA A 18 -1.30 -10.37 -11.36
C ALA A 18 0.03 -10.31 -12.13
N ALA A 19 0.00 -10.07 -13.45
CA ALA A 19 1.19 -9.95 -14.27
C ALA A 19 2.05 -8.72 -13.89
N GLN A 20 1.43 -7.60 -13.56
CA GLN A 20 2.14 -6.42 -13.09
C GLN A 20 2.86 -6.69 -11.76
N ARG A 21 2.18 -7.32 -10.79
CA ARG A 21 2.80 -7.72 -9.51
C ARG A 21 3.94 -8.71 -9.74
N ALA A 22 3.73 -9.72 -10.59
CA ALA A 22 4.77 -10.71 -10.89
C ALA A 22 6.02 -10.04 -11.48
N THR A 23 5.86 -9.10 -12.42
CA THR A 23 6.98 -8.34 -13.00
C THR A 23 7.72 -7.53 -11.93
N LEU A 24 6.98 -6.80 -11.08
CA LEU A 24 7.58 -6.04 -9.98
C LEU A 24 8.38 -6.97 -9.05
N TYR A 25 7.81 -8.10 -8.66
CA TYR A 25 8.47 -9.05 -7.74
C TYR A 25 9.72 -9.69 -8.35
N GLU A 26 9.70 -10.02 -9.64
CA GLU A 26 10.91 -10.54 -10.31
C GLU A 26 12.03 -9.49 -10.33
N ASP A 27 11.69 -8.24 -10.62
CA ASP A 27 12.67 -7.15 -10.60
C ASP A 27 13.20 -6.90 -9.18
N MET A 28 12.34 -6.88 -8.17
CA MET A 28 12.74 -6.72 -6.77
C MET A 28 13.65 -7.87 -6.30
N LYS A 29 13.31 -9.12 -6.62
CA LYS A 29 14.13 -10.29 -6.30
C LYS A 29 15.51 -10.23 -6.98
N ARG A 30 15.54 -9.84 -8.25
CA ARG A 30 16.79 -9.68 -9.01
C ARG A 30 17.71 -8.65 -8.35
N GLU A 31 17.17 -7.50 -7.98
CA GLU A 31 17.93 -6.45 -7.30
C GLU A 31 18.41 -6.88 -5.91
N ARG A 32 17.56 -7.57 -5.15
CA ARG A 32 17.93 -8.09 -3.84
C ARG A 32 19.03 -9.17 -3.93
N ALA A 33 18.93 -10.06 -4.92
CA ALA A 33 19.96 -11.08 -5.18
C ALA A 33 21.31 -10.48 -5.60
N ALA A 34 21.31 -9.30 -6.23
CA ALA A 34 22.49 -8.52 -6.53
C ALA A 34 23.11 -7.82 -5.30
N GLY A 35 22.51 -7.99 -4.11
CA GLY A 35 22.98 -7.38 -2.86
C GLY A 35 22.42 -5.99 -2.59
N ASN A 36 21.52 -5.50 -3.42
CA ASN A 36 20.95 -4.19 -3.29
C ASN A 36 19.90 -4.13 -2.15
N TYR A 37 19.71 -2.93 -1.60
CA TYR A 37 18.57 -2.58 -0.76
C TYR A 37 17.41 -2.21 -1.66
N VAL A 38 16.22 -2.75 -1.39
CA VAL A 38 15.06 -2.59 -2.28
C VAL A 38 13.87 -2.04 -1.50
N VAL A 39 13.28 -0.98 -2.05
CA VAL A 39 12.01 -0.40 -1.57
C VAL A 39 11.14 -0.13 -2.80
N ALA A 40 9.94 -0.66 -2.81
CA ALA A 40 8.91 -0.33 -3.78
C ALA A 40 7.80 0.44 -3.07
N GLY A 41 7.45 1.62 -3.57
CA GLY A 41 6.43 2.47 -2.95
C GLY A 41 5.53 3.11 -3.99
N GLY A 42 4.28 3.37 -3.62
CA GLY A 42 3.29 4.03 -4.46
C GLY A 42 1.89 3.41 -4.31
N ASP A 43 1.07 3.64 -5.32
CA ASP A 43 -0.30 3.15 -5.39
C ASP A 43 -0.37 1.73 -5.96
N TYR A 44 -0.75 0.78 -5.12
CA TYR A 44 -0.92 -0.62 -5.51
C TYR A 44 -2.32 -0.93 -6.06
N ASN A 45 -3.26 0.01 -5.97
CA ASN A 45 -4.67 -0.17 -6.35
C ASN A 45 -5.34 -1.41 -5.74
N HIS A 46 -4.92 -1.76 -4.54
CA HIS A 46 -5.48 -2.81 -3.70
C HIS A 46 -5.60 -2.30 -2.27
N ASP A 47 -6.46 -2.92 -1.48
CA ASP A 47 -6.47 -2.69 -0.03
C ASP A 47 -5.23 -3.33 0.61
N MET A 48 -4.22 -2.51 0.87
CA MET A 48 -2.90 -2.92 1.37
C MET A 48 -2.88 -3.31 2.85
N ILE A 49 -4.02 -3.23 3.54
CA ILE A 49 -4.21 -3.77 4.89
C ILE A 49 -5.27 -4.88 4.93
N GLY A 50 -6.03 -5.06 3.84
CA GLY A 50 -7.04 -6.10 3.67
C GLY A 50 -8.32 -5.92 4.50
N VAL A 51 -8.38 -4.88 5.33
CA VAL A 51 -9.45 -4.60 6.29
C VAL A 51 -9.84 -3.11 6.36
N SER A 52 -9.57 -2.34 5.29
CA SER A 52 -9.86 -0.91 5.27
C SER A 52 -11.34 -0.60 5.55
N GLY A 53 -12.24 -1.44 5.04
CA GLY A 53 -13.68 -1.30 5.30
C GLY A 53 -14.00 -1.27 6.79
N ASP A 54 -13.44 -2.18 7.56
CA ASP A 54 -13.64 -2.27 9.00
C ASP A 54 -12.96 -1.12 9.74
N VAL A 55 -11.73 -0.76 9.32
CA VAL A 55 -10.93 0.30 9.97
C VAL A 55 -11.57 1.67 9.79
N TYR A 56 -12.10 1.95 8.60
CA TYR A 56 -12.62 3.29 8.25
C TYR A 56 -14.14 3.38 8.24
N GLY A 57 -14.85 2.27 8.48
CA GLY A 57 -16.31 2.23 8.50
C GLY A 57 -16.92 2.49 7.14
N ASN A 58 -16.33 1.94 6.08
CA ASN A 58 -16.79 2.12 4.72
C ASN A 58 -18.26 1.65 4.55
N ALA A 59 -19.04 2.41 3.79
CA ALA A 59 -20.41 2.04 3.48
C ALA A 59 -20.48 0.94 2.42
N THR A 60 -19.49 0.88 1.53
CA THR A 60 -19.39 -0.15 0.49
C THR A 60 -18.87 -1.46 1.09
N ASP A 61 -19.64 -2.52 0.93
CA ASP A 61 -19.24 -3.87 1.33
C ASP A 61 -17.93 -4.29 0.65
N ALA A 62 -17.05 -4.95 1.41
CA ALA A 62 -15.75 -5.40 0.91
C ALA A 62 -15.87 -6.32 -0.33
N VAL A 63 -16.97 -7.06 -0.48
CA VAL A 63 -17.23 -7.90 -1.64
C VAL A 63 -17.54 -7.07 -2.88
N GLU A 64 -18.24 -5.94 -2.71
CA GLU A 64 -18.61 -5.04 -3.80
C GLU A 64 -17.53 -3.99 -4.06
N SER A 65 -16.63 -3.76 -3.10
CA SER A 65 -15.53 -2.81 -3.24
C SER A 65 -14.67 -3.14 -4.46
N TRP A 66 -14.34 -2.13 -5.23
CA TRP A 66 -13.36 -2.24 -6.31
C TRP A 66 -11.93 -2.46 -5.76
N ALA A 67 -11.63 -1.95 -4.58
CA ALA A 67 -10.37 -2.14 -3.87
C ALA A 67 -10.36 -3.51 -3.19
N LYS A 68 -9.89 -4.52 -3.90
CA LYS A 68 -9.77 -5.87 -3.34
C LYS A 68 -8.57 -5.96 -2.39
N PRO A 69 -8.62 -6.83 -1.36
CA PRO A 69 -7.47 -7.11 -0.52
C PRO A 69 -6.24 -7.49 -1.34
N TYR A 70 -5.08 -7.02 -0.92
CA TYR A 70 -3.82 -7.39 -1.54
C TYR A 70 -3.50 -8.87 -1.28
N ASP A 71 -2.87 -9.52 -2.25
CA ASP A 71 -2.40 -10.90 -2.12
C ASP A 71 -1.10 -10.93 -1.30
N PHE A 72 -1.24 -10.98 0.02
CA PHE A 72 -0.10 -10.99 0.95
C PHE A 72 0.69 -12.29 0.89
N ASP A 73 0.04 -13.42 0.58
CA ASP A 73 0.70 -14.73 0.49
C ASP A 73 1.60 -14.82 -0.76
N GLY A 74 1.30 -14.01 -1.77
CA GLY A 74 2.11 -13.91 -2.97
C GLY A 74 3.37 -13.04 -2.84
N VAL A 75 3.57 -12.35 -1.71
CA VAL A 75 4.77 -11.53 -1.48
C VAL A 75 6.00 -12.43 -1.36
N PRO A 76 7.09 -12.18 -2.13
CA PRO A 76 8.25 -13.04 -2.11
C PRO A 76 8.94 -13.10 -0.74
N GLU A 77 9.54 -14.25 -0.43
CA GLU A 77 10.41 -14.39 0.74
C GLU A 77 11.50 -13.32 0.75
N GLY A 78 11.82 -12.79 1.92
CA GLY A 78 12.78 -11.69 2.10
C GLY A 78 12.21 -10.30 1.85
N PHE A 79 10.89 -10.18 1.58
CA PHE A 79 10.22 -8.90 1.46
C PHE A 79 9.07 -8.77 2.45
N THR A 80 8.79 -7.54 2.85
CA THR A 80 7.72 -7.21 3.80
C THR A 80 6.88 -6.07 3.25
N VAL A 81 5.55 -6.20 3.33
CA VAL A 81 4.61 -5.10 3.10
C VAL A 81 4.51 -4.27 4.38
N ALA A 82 4.59 -2.95 4.26
CA ALA A 82 4.30 -2.03 5.36
C ALA A 82 2.77 -1.98 5.59
N SER A 83 2.21 -3.10 6.05
CA SER A 83 0.79 -3.22 6.40
C SER A 83 0.55 -2.79 7.84
N LYS A 84 -0.72 -2.50 8.17
CA LYS A 84 -1.11 -2.15 9.54
C LYS A 84 -0.62 -3.18 10.57
N ALA A 85 -0.85 -4.46 10.35
CA ALA A 85 -0.45 -5.51 11.27
C ALA A 85 1.06 -5.52 11.51
N LYS A 86 1.86 -5.36 10.45
CA LYS A 86 3.32 -5.34 10.56
C LYS A 86 3.84 -4.10 11.27
N LEU A 87 3.23 -2.95 11.03
CA LEU A 87 3.60 -1.70 11.71
C LEU A 87 3.20 -1.73 13.18
N ASP A 88 2.03 -2.26 13.51
CA ASP A 88 1.60 -2.46 14.89
C ASP A 88 2.55 -3.39 15.64
N GLU A 89 2.99 -4.49 15.02
CA GLU A 89 3.96 -5.43 15.57
C GLU A 89 5.32 -4.78 15.89
N THR A 90 5.76 -3.87 15.03
CA THR A 90 7.06 -3.20 15.18
C THR A 90 7.02 -1.95 16.06
N GLY A 91 5.85 -1.45 16.41
CA GLY A 91 5.65 -0.20 17.15
C GLY A 91 5.97 1.06 16.36
N ILE A 92 6.10 0.96 15.03
CA ILE A 92 6.31 2.10 14.14
C ILE A 92 4.97 2.84 13.96
N ALA A 93 5.02 4.18 13.89
CA ALA A 93 3.84 4.99 13.59
C ALA A 93 3.17 4.52 12.28
N GLY A 94 1.86 4.44 12.29
CA GLY A 94 1.10 3.74 11.28
C GLY A 94 0.09 4.60 10.54
N PHE A 95 -1.06 4.04 10.23
CA PHE A 95 -2.09 4.68 9.43
C PHE A 95 -2.87 5.73 10.24
N SER A 96 -3.17 6.84 9.59
CA SER A 96 -4.11 7.83 10.12
C SER A 96 -5.56 7.40 9.89
N ASP A 97 -6.50 8.05 10.57
CA ASP A 97 -7.94 7.84 10.34
C ASP A 97 -8.39 8.30 8.94
N ALA A 98 -7.58 9.05 8.23
CA ALA A 98 -7.89 9.52 6.87
C ALA A 98 -7.80 8.41 5.82
N GLY A 99 -6.94 7.43 6.01
CA GLY A 99 -6.55 6.50 4.95
C GLY A 99 -5.61 7.13 3.93
N THR A 100 -5.20 6.38 2.92
CA THR A 100 -4.34 6.92 1.85
C THR A 100 -5.10 7.27 0.58
N CYS A 101 -6.28 6.66 0.37
CA CYS A 101 -7.16 6.93 -0.76
C CYS A 101 -8.61 7.00 -0.29
N ARG A 102 -9.41 7.81 -0.97
CA ARG A 102 -10.86 7.92 -0.76
C ARG A 102 -11.65 7.67 -2.03
N ASP A 103 -12.94 7.38 -1.88
CA ASP A 103 -13.86 7.42 -3.01
C ASP A 103 -13.86 8.82 -3.65
N ALA A 104 -13.54 8.87 -4.94
CA ALA A 104 -13.42 10.11 -5.73
C ALA A 104 -14.74 10.52 -6.40
N GLY A 105 -15.82 9.75 -6.27
CA GLY A 105 -17.11 10.00 -6.94
C GLY A 105 -17.79 11.30 -6.51
N ARG A 106 -17.36 11.91 -5.40
CA ARG A 106 -17.84 13.19 -4.88
C ARG A 106 -16.74 13.92 -4.12
N PRO A 107 -16.87 15.25 -3.88
CA PRO A 107 -15.96 15.98 -2.98
C PRO A 107 -15.86 15.28 -1.61
N TYR A 108 -14.69 15.39 -0.98
CA TYR A 108 -14.50 14.85 0.37
C TYR A 108 -15.33 15.65 1.39
N ASP A 109 -16.11 14.94 2.18
CA ASP A 109 -16.95 15.51 3.24
C ASP A 109 -16.83 14.76 4.58
N GLY A 110 -15.83 13.87 4.69
CA GLY A 110 -15.60 13.04 5.87
C GLY A 110 -16.38 11.73 5.88
N THR A 111 -17.29 11.50 4.93
CA THR A 111 -18.12 10.28 4.84
C THR A 111 -17.83 9.41 3.62
N ASN A 112 -16.81 9.79 2.82
CA ASN A 112 -16.35 8.97 1.71
C ASN A 112 -15.73 7.67 2.22
N ASP A 113 -15.95 6.58 1.50
CA ASP A 113 -15.19 5.36 1.72
C ASP A 113 -13.70 5.61 1.54
N ARG A 114 -12.88 4.94 2.35
CA ARG A 114 -11.42 5.16 2.41
C ARG A 114 -10.69 3.82 2.45
N TRP A 115 -9.50 3.81 1.88
CA TRP A 115 -8.63 2.63 1.83
C TRP A 115 -7.18 3.01 2.08
N VAL A 116 -6.37 2.01 2.39
CA VAL A 116 -4.91 2.11 2.33
C VAL A 116 -4.46 1.47 1.02
N MET A 117 -4.20 2.27 0.00
CA MET A 117 -3.73 1.82 -1.32
C MET A 117 -2.27 2.12 -1.56
N ASP A 118 -1.79 3.19 -0.91
CA ASP A 118 -0.43 3.66 -1.01
C ASP A 118 0.37 3.14 0.17
N THR A 119 1.44 2.43 -0.09
CA THR A 119 2.34 1.90 0.93
C THR A 119 3.70 1.54 0.33
N PHE A 120 4.49 0.76 1.09
CA PHE A 120 5.82 0.31 0.70
C PHE A 120 5.95 -1.20 0.86
N ILE A 121 6.67 -1.83 -0.07
CA ILE A 121 7.21 -3.18 0.08
C ILE A 121 8.73 -3.04 0.11
N TYR A 122 9.37 -3.64 1.10
CA TYR A 122 10.81 -3.47 1.32
C TYR A 122 11.50 -4.80 1.61
N SER A 123 12.79 -4.87 1.25
CA SER A 123 13.62 -6.06 1.48
C SER A 123 14.07 -6.19 2.93
N ASP A 124 14.42 -7.38 3.35
CA ASP A 124 14.84 -7.77 4.71
C ASP A 124 16.07 -7.02 5.24
N ASN A 125 16.90 -6.47 4.34
CA ASN A 125 18.05 -5.63 4.68
C ASN A 125 17.70 -4.13 4.81
N VAL A 126 16.43 -3.77 4.65
CA VAL A 126 15.90 -2.42 4.93
C VAL A 126 15.17 -2.47 6.28
N GLU A 127 15.46 -1.53 7.16
CA GLU A 127 14.82 -1.40 8.47
C GLU A 127 13.99 -0.13 8.53
N PRO A 128 12.65 -0.21 8.45
CA PRO A 128 11.80 0.95 8.67
C PRO A 128 12.02 1.53 10.07
N THR A 129 12.05 2.84 10.17
CA THR A 129 12.20 3.57 11.45
C THR A 129 11.04 4.52 11.72
N PHE A 130 10.25 4.84 10.69
CA PHE A 130 9.08 5.70 10.79
C PHE A 130 8.17 5.44 9.58
N TYR A 131 6.87 5.42 9.80
CA TYR A 131 5.84 5.37 8.75
C TYR A 131 4.69 6.28 9.15
N GLU A 132 4.16 7.02 8.20
CA GLU A 132 3.01 7.89 8.42
C GLU A 132 2.21 8.08 7.13
N THR A 133 0.89 8.05 7.23
CA THR A 133 0.00 8.68 6.25
C THR A 133 -0.16 10.14 6.65
N VAL A 134 0.29 11.05 5.79
CA VAL A 134 0.19 12.49 6.03
C VAL A 134 -1.24 12.92 5.71
N ASP A 135 -2.03 13.15 6.75
CA ASP A 135 -3.42 13.58 6.60
C ASP A 135 -3.50 15.02 6.11
N LEU A 136 -4.00 15.19 4.90
CA LEU A 136 -4.27 16.49 4.27
C LEU A 136 -5.77 16.71 4.05
N ASP A 137 -6.63 15.94 4.73
CA ASP A 137 -8.09 15.98 4.51
C ASP A 137 -8.48 15.80 3.04
N PHE A 138 -7.62 15.12 2.27
CA PHE A 138 -7.78 14.99 0.80
C PHE A 138 -8.04 16.32 0.08
N ALA A 139 -7.47 17.41 0.59
CA ALA A 139 -7.76 18.77 0.12
C ALA A 139 -7.34 19.02 -1.33
N TYR A 140 -6.33 18.27 -1.83
CA TYR A 140 -5.71 18.51 -3.12
C TYR A 140 -5.73 17.30 -4.05
N SER A 141 -6.12 16.13 -3.55
CA SER A 141 -6.13 14.86 -4.25
C SER A 141 -7.11 13.91 -3.58
N ASP A 142 -7.52 12.87 -4.27
CA ASP A 142 -8.19 11.70 -3.70
C ASP A 142 -7.20 10.74 -2.99
N HIS A 143 -5.92 11.07 -2.99
CA HIS A 143 -4.89 10.39 -2.21
C HIS A 143 -4.21 11.33 -1.22
N ASN A 144 -3.87 10.78 -0.05
CA ASN A 144 -2.99 11.37 0.95
C ASN A 144 -1.57 10.83 0.79
N PRO A 145 -0.53 11.64 0.99
CA PRO A 145 0.85 11.18 0.90
C PRO A 145 1.20 10.17 2.00
N VAL A 146 2.09 9.24 1.68
CA VAL A 146 2.69 8.32 2.65
C VAL A 146 4.19 8.57 2.77
N LEU A 147 4.70 8.50 3.99
CA LEU A 147 6.09 8.75 4.32
C LEU A 147 6.70 7.53 5.00
N LEU A 148 7.82 7.05 4.48
CA LEU A 148 8.64 6.02 5.09
C LEU A 148 10.04 6.58 5.36
N LYS A 149 10.53 6.45 6.61
CA LYS A 149 11.96 6.60 6.94
C LYS A 149 12.53 5.23 7.25
N PHE A 150 13.73 4.96 6.80
CA PHE A 150 14.37 3.66 6.99
C PHE A 150 15.90 3.78 7.12
N ARG A 151 16.50 2.73 7.66
CA ARG A 151 17.96 2.51 7.68
C ARG A 151 18.29 1.33 6.77
N LEU A 152 19.51 1.35 6.24
CA LEU A 152 20.11 0.22 5.54
C LEU A 152 20.91 -0.58 6.57
N LYS A 153 20.66 -1.91 6.62
CA LYS A 153 21.37 -2.82 7.54
C LYS A 153 22.69 -3.26 6.98
#